data_6c3aab25bfe667db38e6bdf38c40849a
#
_entry.id   6c3aab25bfe667db38e6bdf38c40849a
#
_cell.length_a   1.000
_cell.length_b   1.000
_cell.length_c   1.000
_cell.angle_alpha   90.00
_cell.angle_beta   90.00
_cell.angle_gamma   90.00
#
_symmetry.space_group_name_H-M   'P 1'
#
loop_
_entity.id
_entity.type
_entity.pdbx_description
1 polymer ?
#
loop_
_entity_poly.entity_id
_entity_poly.type
_entity_poly.pdbx_seq_one_letter_code
_entity_poly.pdbx_strand_id
1 'polypeptide(L)'
;MRAACLGIIAGLATSLSLVGCSAGGHTLDDASALKRAVTKQAAVAGSSQVVQLELTDRPGAQDALISVRRQDGSIVDIRLNDKEASQGPQTNPTEGLAAEQLPYDQLVEALRQAGQECGEQTGGRVVFAATPTGKPMVVARCAGNAKAIFTILDGQRLSEEQGFSGAESYDRLLAEARLVFGNRLQNYGIHFGDGGAAAAAFPYLSVIGPQYEAAGGPCTIGYQRSPAALDYLAQCMAADGYELQKLDIAEVTGATMQAAHDKALGQLGGVDAKVAEVEIIAAGTELRLRVTAPDGTNVSEPL
;
A
#
# COMPACT_ATOMS: atom_id res chain seq x y z
N MET A 1 -17.15 -28.40 21.88
CA MET A 1 -17.97 -28.66 23.07
C MET A 1 -19.07 -27.63 23.16
N ARG A 2 -20.33 -28.03 23.02
CA ARG A 2 -21.48 -27.09 23.10
C ARG A 2 -21.80 -26.90 24.58
N ALA A 3 -21.74 -25.68 25.11
CA ALA A 3 -22.22 -25.35 26.44
C ALA A 3 -23.71 -24.98 26.34
N ALA A 4 -24.55 -25.78 26.99
CA ALA A 4 -25.97 -25.53 27.14
C ALA A 4 -26.18 -24.63 28.35
N CYS A 5 -26.85 -23.48 28.20
CA CYS A 5 -27.36 -22.70 29.30
C CYS A 5 -28.72 -23.26 29.76
N LEU A 6 -28.78 -23.84 30.93
CA LEU A 6 -30.04 -24.21 31.59
C LEU A 6 -30.51 -23.03 32.44
N GLY A 7 -31.69 -22.51 32.15
CA GLY A 7 -32.33 -21.46 32.96
C GLY A 7 -33.16 -22.08 34.09
N ILE A 8 -33.05 -21.52 35.30
CA ILE A 8 -33.96 -21.74 36.43
C ILE A 8 -34.80 -20.49 36.58
N ILE A 9 -36.13 -20.69 36.51
CA ILE A 9 -37.14 -19.64 36.76
C ILE A 9 -37.49 -19.64 38.23
N ALA A 10 -37.32 -18.50 38.93
CA ALA A 10 -38.06 -18.19 40.16
C ALA A 10 -38.22 -16.68 40.23
N GLY A 11 -39.48 -16.20 40.31
CA GLY A 11 -39.89 -14.83 40.11
C GLY A 11 -39.51 -13.87 41.21
N LEU A 12 -39.33 -12.64 40.79
CA LEU A 12 -39.78 -11.39 41.43
C LEU A 12 -39.43 -10.22 40.48
N ALA A 13 -40.40 -9.30 40.33
CA ALA A 13 -40.29 -8.16 39.45
C ALA A 13 -39.12 -7.23 39.79
N THR A 14 -38.13 -7.18 38.93
CA THR A 14 -37.15 -6.07 38.86
C THR A 14 -36.70 -6.01 37.38
N SER A 15 -36.65 -4.80 36.87
CA SER A 15 -36.23 -4.39 35.53
C SER A 15 -35.21 -5.33 34.90
N LEU A 16 -35.65 -6.14 33.92
CA LEU A 16 -34.76 -6.85 32.98
C LEU A 16 -34.04 -5.81 32.12
N SER A 17 -32.87 -5.39 32.57
CA SER A 17 -31.84 -4.98 31.63
C SER A 17 -31.54 -6.21 30.77
N LEU A 18 -32.14 -6.28 29.62
CA LEU A 18 -31.70 -7.15 28.54
C LEU A 18 -30.24 -6.74 28.27
N VAL A 19 -29.31 -7.40 28.96
CA VAL A 19 -27.97 -7.57 28.45
C VAL A 19 -28.17 -8.37 27.17
N GLY A 20 -28.38 -7.65 26.06
CA GLY A 20 -28.31 -8.22 24.77
C GLY A 20 -26.92 -8.85 24.64
N CYS A 21 -26.83 -10.16 24.67
CA CYS A 21 -25.78 -10.85 23.96
C CYS A 21 -25.88 -10.30 22.53
N SER A 22 -25.16 -9.23 22.23
CA SER A 22 -24.88 -8.86 20.86
C SER A 22 -24.15 -10.09 20.30
N ALA A 23 -24.87 -10.92 19.56
CA ALA A 23 -24.27 -11.73 18.51
C ALA A 23 -23.63 -10.72 17.55
N GLY A 24 -22.49 -10.21 17.92
CA GLY A 24 -21.57 -9.50 17.03
C GLY A 24 -21.13 -10.55 16.02
N GLY A 25 -21.99 -10.79 15.03
CA GLY A 25 -21.59 -11.52 13.84
C GLY A 25 -20.37 -10.81 13.31
N HIS A 26 -19.32 -11.58 13.07
CA HIS A 26 -18.04 -11.10 12.56
C HIS A 26 -18.24 -10.37 11.23
N THR A 27 -18.44 -9.06 11.28
CA THR A 27 -18.70 -8.22 10.10
C THR A 27 -17.53 -8.25 9.13
N LEU A 28 -16.31 -8.51 9.65
CA LEU A 28 -15.09 -8.57 8.84
C LEU A 28 -14.89 -9.92 8.14
N ASP A 29 -15.67 -10.96 8.49
CA ASP A 29 -15.58 -12.28 7.89
C ASP A 29 -16.54 -12.50 6.71
N ASP A 30 -17.45 -11.53 6.47
CA ASP A 30 -18.46 -11.59 5.42
C ASP A 30 -18.39 -10.34 4.52
N ALA A 31 -17.99 -10.53 3.27
CA ALA A 31 -17.83 -9.45 2.29
C ALA A 31 -19.11 -8.62 2.09
N SER A 32 -20.30 -9.27 2.11
CA SER A 32 -21.57 -8.59 1.95
C SER A 32 -21.94 -7.77 3.19
N ALA A 33 -21.65 -8.29 4.39
CA ALA A 33 -21.84 -7.55 5.63
C ALA A 33 -20.88 -6.35 5.72
N LEU A 34 -19.60 -6.57 5.38
CA LEU A 34 -18.60 -5.50 5.32
C LEU A 34 -19.01 -4.41 4.31
N LYS A 35 -19.43 -4.79 3.11
CA LYS A 35 -19.91 -3.85 2.09
C LYS A 35 -21.06 -2.97 2.62
N ARG A 36 -22.09 -3.58 3.20
CA ARG A 36 -23.22 -2.83 3.78
C ARG A 36 -22.77 -1.86 4.87
N ALA A 37 -21.86 -2.31 5.76
CA ALA A 37 -21.37 -1.50 6.85
C ALA A 37 -20.52 -0.32 6.34
N VAL A 38 -19.58 -0.56 5.41
CA VAL A 38 -18.74 0.49 4.80
C VAL A 38 -19.58 1.51 4.03
N THR A 39 -20.50 1.06 3.18
CA THR A 39 -21.39 1.96 2.43
C THR A 39 -22.23 2.83 3.36
N LYS A 40 -22.78 2.25 4.44
CA LYS A 40 -23.52 3.00 5.45
C LYS A 40 -22.63 4.04 6.14
N GLN A 41 -21.43 3.67 6.57
CA GLN A 41 -20.54 4.59 7.27
C GLN A 41 -19.96 5.69 6.36
N ALA A 42 -19.66 5.38 5.12
CA ALA A 42 -19.27 6.39 4.14
C ALA A 42 -20.37 7.45 3.95
N ALA A 43 -21.64 7.02 3.89
CA ALA A 43 -22.78 7.94 3.85
C ALA A 43 -22.91 8.80 5.13
N VAL A 44 -22.67 8.24 6.33
CA VAL A 44 -22.64 8.99 7.59
C VAL A 44 -21.52 10.04 7.56
N ALA A 45 -20.38 9.71 6.98
CA ALA A 45 -19.26 10.66 6.81
C ALA A 45 -19.51 11.72 5.73
N GLY A 46 -20.61 11.63 4.97
CA GLY A 46 -21.03 12.62 3.97
C GLY A 46 -20.45 12.41 2.57
N SER A 47 -20.00 11.19 2.24
CA SER A 47 -19.52 10.84 0.90
C SER A 47 -19.67 9.35 0.65
N SER A 48 -19.58 8.96 -0.64
CA SER A 48 -19.42 7.57 -1.06
C SER A 48 -17.98 7.26 -1.52
N GLN A 49 -17.08 8.24 -1.58
CA GLN A 49 -15.71 8.07 -2.09
C GLN A 49 -14.77 7.65 -0.96
N VAL A 50 -14.36 6.38 -0.96
CA VAL A 50 -13.43 5.81 0.01
C VAL A 50 -12.01 5.91 -0.56
N VAL A 51 -11.14 6.65 0.13
CA VAL A 51 -9.73 6.79 -0.23
C VAL A 51 -8.86 5.73 0.44
N GLN A 52 -9.28 5.29 1.64
CA GLN A 52 -8.61 4.24 2.41
C GLN A 52 -9.62 3.48 3.27
N LEU A 53 -9.39 2.19 3.43
CA LEU A 53 -10.10 1.33 4.38
C LEU A 53 -9.08 0.44 5.09
N GLU A 54 -9.02 0.55 6.39
CA GLU A 54 -8.20 -0.32 7.23
C GLU A 54 -9.08 -1.30 7.99
N LEU A 55 -8.78 -2.57 7.88
CA LEU A 55 -9.40 -3.67 8.61
C LEU A 55 -8.38 -4.30 9.52
N THR A 56 -8.71 -4.48 10.79
CA THR A 56 -7.85 -5.15 11.76
C THR A 56 -8.65 -6.22 12.49
N ASP A 57 -8.15 -7.45 12.46
CA ASP A 57 -8.68 -8.58 13.21
C ASP A 57 -7.61 -9.07 14.19
N ARG A 58 -7.85 -8.84 15.48
CA ARG A 58 -7.00 -9.29 16.59
C ARG A 58 -7.82 -10.15 17.54
N PRO A 59 -7.19 -11.02 18.35
CA PRO A 59 -7.87 -11.76 19.38
C PRO A 59 -8.72 -10.83 20.27
N GLY A 60 -10.03 -11.04 20.22
CA GLY A 60 -11.00 -10.29 21.01
C GLY A 60 -11.33 -8.87 20.55
N ALA A 61 -10.79 -8.41 19.41
CA ALA A 61 -11.08 -7.07 18.87
C ALA A 61 -11.04 -7.05 17.34
N GLN A 62 -12.16 -6.69 16.73
CA GLN A 62 -12.27 -6.36 15.31
C GLN A 62 -12.48 -4.87 15.17
N ASP A 63 -11.74 -4.21 14.27
CA ASP A 63 -11.84 -2.78 14.00
C ASP A 63 -11.78 -2.50 12.49
N ALA A 64 -12.51 -1.49 12.06
CA ALA A 64 -12.43 -0.97 10.71
C ALA A 64 -12.47 0.55 10.73
N LEU A 65 -11.47 1.17 10.11
CA LEU A 65 -11.34 2.61 9.93
C LEU A 65 -11.48 2.95 8.45
N ILE A 66 -12.41 3.83 8.13
CA ILE A 66 -12.74 4.24 6.77
C ILE A 66 -12.37 5.70 6.60
N SER A 67 -11.52 6.02 5.63
CA SER A 67 -11.22 7.40 5.24
C SER A 67 -11.99 7.72 3.96
N VAL A 68 -12.84 8.74 3.99
CA VAL A 68 -13.66 9.16 2.86
C VAL A 68 -13.36 10.59 2.46
N ARG A 69 -13.40 10.86 1.15
CA ARG A 69 -13.27 12.22 0.59
C ARG A 69 -14.65 12.82 0.42
N ARG A 70 -14.87 13.99 1.02
CA ARG A 70 -16.07 14.80 0.85
C ARG A 70 -16.04 15.63 -0.44
N GLN A 71 -17.19 16.18 -0.82
CA GLN A 71 -17.31 17.03 -2.01
C GLN A 71 -16.46 18.31 -1.96
N ASP A 72 -16.18 18.82 -0.76
CA ASP A 72 -15.29 19.95 -0.53
C ASP A 72 -13.79 19.60 -0.59
N GLY A 73 -13.47 18.33 -0.92
CA GLY A 73 -12.12 17.80 -0.97
C GLY A 73 -11.55 17.39 0.38
N SER A 74 -12.22 17.69 1.49
CA SER A 74 -11.77 17.26 2.82
C SER A 74 -11.82 15.74 2.97
N ILE A 75 -10.91 15.19 3.77
CA ILE A 75 -10.93 13.76 4.14
C ILE A 75 -11.35 13.65 5.59
N VAL A 76 -12.23 12.72 5.86
CA VAL A 76 -12.69 12.39 7.21
C VAL A 76 -12.57 10.90 7.46
N ASP A 77 -12.22 10.56 8.70
CA ASP A 77 -12.12 9.20 9.18
C ASP A 77 -13.34 8.84 10.02
N ILE A 78 -13.88 7.66 9.84
CA ILE A 78 -14.97 7.12 10.63
C ILE A 78 -14.74 5.63 10.89
N ARG A 79 -14.89 5.20 12.15
CA ARG A 79 -14.88 3.78 12.49
C ARG A 79 -16.21 3.14 12.18
N LEU A 80 -16.19 1.83 11.97
CA LEU A 80 -17.36 1.08 11.52
C LEU A 80 -18.62 1.26 12.38
N ASN A 81 -18.46 1.51 13.67
CA ASN A 81 -19.56 1.64 14.62
C ASN A 81 -19.74 3.06 15.18
N ASP A 82 -18.95 4.02 14.71
CA ASP A 82 -19.04 5.40 15.17
C ASP A 82 -20.24 6.13 14.55
N LYS A 83 -20.74 7.12 15.27
CA LYS A 83 -21.84 7.98 14.80
C LYS A 83 -21.34 9.28 14.16
N GLU A 84 -20.10 9.63 14.43
CA GLU A 84 -19.48 10.88 13.98
C GLU A 84 -18.12 10.61 13.35
N ALA A 85 -17.85 11.31 12.27
CA ALA A 85 -16.56 11.27 11.60
C ALA A 85 -15.60 12.29 12.24
N SER A 86 -14.34 11.93 12.34
CA SER A 86 -13.23 12.82 12.71
C SER A 86 -12.51 13.37 11.49
N GLN A 87 -11.69 14.39 11.66
CA GLN A 87 -10.85 14.87 10.57
C GLN A 87 -9.77 13.83 10.25
N GLY A 88 -9.71 13.42 8.99
CA GLY A 88 -8.69 12.52 8.46
C GLY A 88 -7.49 13.27 7.84
N PRO A 89 -6.52 12.54 7.29
CA PRO A 89 -5.34 13.12 6.67
C PRO A 89 -5.72 13.88 5.40
N GLN A 90 -5.59 15.21 5.42
CA GLN A 90 -5.98 16.11 4.32
C GLN A 90 -5.02 16.08 3.12
N THR A 91 -3.92 15.37 3.23
CA THR A 91 -2.84 15.34 2.25
C THR A 91 -2.91 14.18 1.25
N ASN A 92 -3.98 13.37 1.28
CA ASN A 92 -4.15 12.29 0.32
C ASN A 92 -4.70 12.85 -1.02
N PRO A 93 -3.96 12.77 -2.14
CA PRO A 93 -4.39 13.33 -3.42
C PRO A 93 -5.33 12.42 -4.22
N THR A 94 -5.58 11.18 -3.79
CA THR A 94 -6.39 10.22 -4.56
C THR A 94 -7.88 10.58 -4.52
N GLU A 95 -8.57 10.38 -5.63
CA GLU A 95 -10.03 10.60 -5.71
C GLU A 95 -10.83 9.59 -4.89
N GLY A 96 -10.25 8.42 -4.60
CA GLY A 96 -10.92 7.31 -3.96
C GLY A 96 -11.69 6.43 -4.94
N LEU A 97 -12.34 5.40 -4.40
CA LEU A 97 -13.28 4.55 -5.12
C LEU A 97 -14.65 4.63 -4.45
N ALA A 98 -15.71 4.47 -5.25
CA ALA A 98 -17.05 4.39 -4.68
C ALA A 98 -17.14 3.20 -3.70
N ALA A 99 -17.78 3.42 -2.55
CA ALA A 99 -17.89 2.40 -1.49
C ALA A 99 -18.47 1.07 -2.01
N GLU A 100 -19.38 1.11 -2.97
CA GLU A 100 -19.99 -0.08 -3.59
C GLU A 100 -19.01 -0.86 -4.49
N GLN A 101 -17.92 -0.24 -4.95
CA GLN A 101 -16.96 -0.78 -5.91
C GLN A 101 -15.68 -1.32 -5.26
N LEU A 102 -15.57 -1.23 -3.94
CA LEU A 102 -14.41 -1.77 -3.23
C LEU A 102 -14.34 -3.31 -3.41
N PRO A 103 -13.13 -3.88 -3.45
CA PRO A 103 -12.94 -5.32 -3.66
C PRO A 103 -13.16 -6.13 -2.36
N TYR A 104 -14.39 -6.17 -1.86
CA TYR A 104 -14.72 -6.72 -0.53
C TYR A 104 -14.34 -8.19 -0.36
N ASP A 105 -14.54 -9.02 -1.39
CA ASP A 105 -14.13 -10.44 -1.32
C ASP A 105 -12.62 -10.57 -1.15
N GLN A 106 -11.84 -9.74 -1.85
CA GLN A 106 -10.38 -9.72 -1.70
C GLN A 106 -9.95 -9.18 -0.34
N LEU A 107 -10.63 -8.18 0.19
CA LEU A 107 -10.34 -7.60 1.51
C LEU A 107 -10.54 -8.64 2.63
N VAL A 108 -11.67 -9.33 2.63
CA VAL A 108 -11.98 -10.39 3.61
C VAL A 108 -11.00 -11.55 3.49
N GLU A 109 -10.74 -12.01 2.27
CA GLU A 109 -9.79 -13.09 2.03
C GLU A 109 -8.36 -12.71 2.42
N ALA A 110 -7.92 -11.47 2.09
CA ALA A 110 -6.61 -10.96 2.50
C ALA A 110 -6.48 -10.87 4.02
N LEU A 111 -7.54 -10.44 4.72
CA LEU A 111 -7.54 -10.37 6.19
C LEU A 111 -7.42 -11.76 6.81
N ARG A 112 -8.16 -12.74 6.28
CA ARG A 112 -8.10 -14.12 6.72
C ARG A 112 -6.71 -14.72 6.50
N GLN A 113 -6.09 -14.52 5.32
CA GLN A 113 -4.74 -14.98 5.02
C GLN A 113 -3.70 -14.31 5.92
N ALA A 114 -3.80 -12.99 6.12
CA ALA A 114 -2.92 -12.27 7.03
C ALA A 114 -3.00 -12.83 8.46
N GLY A 115 -4.20 -13.11 8.96
CA GLY A 115 -4.39 -13.74 10.26
C GLY A 115 -3.72 -15.11 10.36
N GLN A 116 -3.81 -15.93 9.32
CA GLN A 116 -3.15 -17.25 9.28
C GLN A 116 -1.62 -17.15 9.26
N GLU A 117 -1.05 -16.27 8.43
CA GLU A 117 0.40 -16.06 8.32
C GLU A 117 0.99 -15.44 9.59
N CYS A 118 0.25 -14.58 10.28
CA CYS A 118 0.71 -13.86 11.49
C CYS A 118 0.48 -14.67 12.78
N GLY A 119 -0.33 -15.71 12.72
CA GLY A 119 -0.73 -16.52 13.86
C GLY A 119 -1.84 -15.91 14.72
N GLU A 120 -2.57 -16.77 15.40
CA GLU A 120 -3.78 -16.43 16.16
C GLU A 120 -3.58 -15.36 17.26
N GLN A 121 -2.37 -15.27 17.84
CA GLN A 121 -2.09 -14.30 18.91
C GLN A 121 -1.86 -12.87 18.39
N THR A 122 -1.45 -12.73 17.15
CA THR A 122 -1.12 -11.43 16.53
C THR A 122 -2.29 -10.88 15.74
N GLY A 123 -2.96 -11.74 14.98
CA GLY A 123 -4.03 -11.36 14.06
C GLY A 123 -3.54 -10.68 12.79
N GLY A 124 -4.48 -10.42 11.89
CA GLY A 124 -4.25 -9.79 10.59
C GLY A 124 -4.65 -8.31 10.55
N ARG A 125 -4.01 -7.57 9.66
CA ARG A 125 -4.38 -6.22 9.29
C ARG A 125 -4.33 -6.07 7.78
N VAL A 126 -5.33 -5.45 7.20
CA VAL A 126 -5.41 -5.17 5.76
C VAL A 126 -5.69 -3.70 5.54
N VAL A 127 -4.95 -3.08 4.65
CA VAL A 127 -5.16 -1.70 4.24
C VAL A 127 -5.49 -1.67 2.76
N PHE A 128 -6.71 -1.27 2.44
CA PHE A 128 -7.07 -0.84 1.09
C PHE A 128 -6.68 0.62 0.91
N ALA A 129 -6.15 0.95 -0.25
CA ALA A 129 -5.97 2.32 -0.70
C ALA A 129 -6.29 2.43 -2.19
N ALA A 130 -6.93 3.52 -2.60
CA ALA A 130 -7.02 3.88 -4.00
C ALA A 130 -5.67 4.46 -4.45
N THR A 131 -5.13 3.98 -5.57
CA THR A 131 -3.92 4.57 -6.18
C THR A 131 -4.25 5.87 -6.90
N PRO A 132 -3.28 6.73 -7.21
CA PRO A 132 -3.48 7.93 -8.05
C PRO A 132 -4.07 7.63 -9.43
N THR A 133 -3.88 6.43 -9.97
CA THR A 133 -4.51 5.99 -11.23
C THR A 133 -5.92 5.42 -11.05
N GLY A 134 -6.47 5.46 -9.83
CA GLY A 134 -7.81 4.93 -9.52
C GLY A 134 -7.86 3.40 -9.43
N LYS A 135 -6.72 2.72 -9.29
CA LYS A 135 -6.68 1.26 -9.14
C LYS A 135 -6.79 0.87 -7.66
N PRO A 136 -7.49 -0.22 -7.32
CA PRO A 136 -7.51 -0.74 -5.96
C PRO A 136 -6.17 -1.38 -5.60
N MET A 137 -5.67 -1.06 -4.41
CA MET A 137 -4.54 -1.72 -3.81
C MET A 137 -4.90 -2.21 -2.41
N VAL A 138 -4.55 -3.45 -2.12
CA VAL A 138 -4.79 -4.11 -0.83
C VAL A 138 -3.46 -4.59 -0.29
N VAL A 139 -3.03 -4.06 0.85
CA VAL A 139 -1.77 -4.42 1.51
C VAL A 139 -2.08 -5.19 2.79
N ALA A 140 -1.61 -6.41 2.87
CA ALA A 140 -1.77 -7.28 4.04
C ALA A 140 -0.55 -7.16 4.97
N ARG A 141 -0.80 -7.13 6.27
CA ARG A 141 0.18 -6.99 7.35
C ARG A 141 -0.22 -7.83 8.55
N CYS A 142 0.71 -8.07 9.46
CA CYS A 142 0.37 -8.53 10.80
C CYS A 142 -0.14 -7.34 11.64
N ALA A 143 -1.16 -7.58 12.47
CA ALA A 143 -1.69 -6.57 13.35
C ALA A 143 -0.64 -6.18 14.41
N GLY A 144 -0.03 -5.06 14.38
CA GLY A 144 1.07 -4.64 15.24
C GLY A 144 2.44 -4.64 14.58
N ASN A 145 2.53 -5.03 13.30
CA ASN A 145 3.74 -4.92 12.50
C ASN A 145 3.50 -3.98 11.31
N ALA A 146 4.42 -3.06 11.06
CA ALA A 146 4.34 -2.17 9.91
C ALA A 146 4.68 -2.87 8.59
N LYS A 147 5.47 -3.96 8.63
CA LYS A 147 5.95 -4.65 7.41
C LYS A 147 4.80 -5.35 6.69
N ALA A 148 4.65 -5.06 5.41
CA ALA A 148 3.72 -5.77 4.54
C ALA A 148 4.20 -7.21 4.29
N ILE A 149 3.25 -8.17 4.26
CA ILE A 149 3.49 -9.57 3.95
C ILE A 149 3.16 -9.91 2.50
N PHE A 150 2.09 -9.33 1.96
CA PHE A 150 1.79 -9.39 0.54
C PHE A 150 0.94 -8.18 0.12
N THR A 151 0.86 -7.98 -1.19
CA THR A 151 0.05 -6.92 -1.79
C THR A 151 -0.76 -7.48 -2.97
N ILE A 152 -2.01 -7.04 -3.08
CA ILE A 152 -2.86 -7.24 -4.25
C ILE A 152 -3.02 -5.87 -4.92
N LEU A 153 -2.63 -5.76 -6.19
CA LEU A 153 -2.73 -4.55 -6.98
C LEU A 153 -3.62 -4.81 -8.19
N ASP A 154 -4.67 -4.01 -8.37
CA ASP A 154 -5.66 -4.14 -9.45
C ASP A 154 -6.20 -5.59 -9.58
N GLY A 155 -6.49 -6.22 -8.44
CA GLY A 155 -7.04 -7.57 -8.37
C GLY A 155 -6.02 -8.71 -8.45
N GLN A 156 -4.75 -8.43 -8.67
CA GLN A 156 -3.70 -9.45 -8.80
C GLN A 156 -2.75 -9.40 -7.60
N ARG A 157 -2.52 -10.56 -6.96
CA ARG A 157 -1.47 -10.69 -5.94
C ARG A 157 -0.12 -10.53 -6.61
N LEU A 158 0.70 -9.61 -6.11
CA LEU A 158 2.05 -9.42 -6.60
C LEU A 158 2.89 -10.67 -6.36
N SER A 159 3.63 -11.07 -7.39
CA SER A 159 4.58 -12.17 -7.28
C SER A 159 5.77 -11.78 -6.41
N GLU A 160 6.40 -12.75 -5.78
CA GLU A 160 7.65 -12.52 -5.07
C GLU A 160 8.76 -12.11 -6.05
N GLU A 161 9.46 -11.02 -5.72
CA GLU A 161 10.58 -10.49 -6.50
C GLU A 161 11.89 -10.92 -5.87
N GLN A 162 12.64 -11.80 -6.54
CA GLN A 162 13.81 -12.42 -5.94
C GLN A 162 15.12 -11.65 -6.14
N GLY A 163 15.25 -10.87 -7.19
CA GLY A 163 16.54 -10.31 -7.54
C GLY A 163 16.56 -8.82 -7.86
N PHE A 164 15.41 -8.22 -8.15
CA PHE A 164 15.30 -6.82 -8.58
C PHE A 164 16.21 -6.46 -9.77
N SER A 165 16.60 -7.46 -10.56
CA SER A 165 17.46 -7.31 -11.72
C SER A 165 17.04 -8.29 -12.82
N GLY A 166 17.45 -8.00 -14.06
CA GLY A 166 17.04 -8.75 -15.23
C GLY A 166 15.84 -8.14 -15.95
N ALA A 167 15.77 -8.33 -17.28
CA ALA A 167 14.76 -7.67 -18.12
C ALA A 167 13.32 -7.96 -17.65
N GLU A 168 13.00 -9.20 -17.31
CA GLU A 168 11.66 -9.56 -16.81
C GLU A 168 11.32 -8.90 -15.47
N SER A 169 12.29 -8.83 -14.54
CA SER A 169 12.12 -8.17 -13.28
C SER A 169 11.87 -6.67 -13.50
N TYR A 170 12.68 -6.02 -14.30
CA TYR A 170 12.50 -4.61 -14.64
C TYR A 170 11.14 -4.35 -15.31
N ASP A 171 10.69 -5.18 -16.24
CA ASP A 171 9.37 -5.04 -16.87
C ASP A 171 8.23 -5.16 -15.85
N ARG A 172 8.29 -6.12 -14.91
CA ARG A 172 7.29 -6.25 -13.85
C ARG A 172 7.27 -5.02 -12.94
N LEU A 173 8.43 -4.58 -12.47
CA LEU A 173 8.55 -3.44 -11.57
C LEU A 173 8.11 -2.13 -12.24
N LEU A 174 8.41 -1.92 -13.51
CA LEU A 174 7.91 -0.80 -14.31
C LEU A 174 6.38 -0.88 -14.49
N ALA A 175 5.83 -2.07 -14.75
CA ALA A 175 4.39 -2.26 -14.86
C ALA A 175 3.67 -1.96 -13.53
N GLU A 176 4.20 -2.40 -12.39
CA GLU A 176 3.70 -2.07 -11.06
C GLU A 176 3.71 -0.54 -10.84
N ALA A 177 4.81 0.14 -11.16
CA ALA A 177 4.92 1.59 -11.03
C ALA A 177 3.90 2.34 -11.90
N ARG A 178 3.70 1.88 -13.16
CA ARG A 178 2.69 2.44 -14.06
C ARG A 178 1.25 2.21 -13.58
N LEU A 179 0.95 1.06 -13.00
CA LEU A 179 -0.37 0.79 -12.40
C LEU A 179 -0.66 1.74 -11.23
N VAL A 180 0.35 2.08 -10.43
CA VAL A 180 0.16 2.95 -9.25
C VAL A 180 0.14 4.42 -9.65
N PHE A 181 1.09 4.90 -10.47
CA PHE A 181 1.32 6.32 -10.73
C PHE A 181 1.15 6.76 -12.18
N GLY A 182 0.97 5.82 -13.11
CA GLY A 182 1.07 6.11 -14.54
C GLY A 182 2.52 6.23 -15.00
N ASN A 183 2.73 6.91 -16.12
CA ASN A 183 4.06 7.00 -16.74
C ASN A 183 4.95 8.10 -16.12
N ARG A 184 4.39 8.97 -15.30
CA ARG A 184 5.13 10.13 -14.76
C ARG A 184 5.56 9.87 -13.33
N LEU A 185 6.86 9.86 -13.11
CA LEU A 185 7.48 9.64 -11.81
C LEU A 185 8.44 10.78 -11.46
N GLN A 186 8.82 10.85 -10.20
CA GLN A 186 9.89 11.74 -9.71
C GLN A 186 11.12 10.97 -9.27
N ASN A 187 10.94 9.71 -8.87
CA ASN A 187 12.02 8.81 -8.54
C ASN A 187 11.64 7.37 -8.94
N TYR A 188 12.63 6.63 -9.39
CA TYR A 188 12.58 5.20 -9.57
C TYR A 188 13.98 4.65 -9.27
N GLY A 189 14.16 4.04 -8.12
CA GLY A 189 15.47 3.54 -7.67
C GLY A 189 15.37 2.17 -7.02
N ILE A 190 16.22 1.25 -7.48
CA ILE A 190 16.38 -0.08 -6.90
C ILE A 190 17.63 -0.07 -6.04
N HIS A 191 17.47 -0.38 -4.76
CA HIS A 191 18.54 -0.42 -3.77
C HIS A 191 18.91 -1.88 -3.46
N PHE A 192 20.17 -2.21 -3.55
CA PHE A 192 20.71 -3.54 -3.21
C PHE A 192 21.41 -3.48 -1.86
N GLY A 193 21.15 -4.43 -0.97
CA GLY A 193 21.51 -4.39 0.45
C GLY A 193 22.99 -4.28 0.83
N ASP A 194 23.92 -4.24 -0.12
CA ASP A 194 25.36 -4.27 0.12
C ASP A 194 26.02 -2.87 0.28
N GLY A 195 25.22 -1.80 0.36
CA GLY A 195 25.69 -0.40 0.25
C GLY A 195 25.85 0.38 1.57
N GLY A 196 26.53 -0.15 2.59
CA GLY A 196 26.95 0.65 3.76
C GLY A 196 26.02 0.66 4.97
N ALA A 197 26.20 1.59 5.92
CA ALA A 197 25.59 1.61 7.25
C ALA A 197 24.04 1.76 7.31
N ALA A 198 23.39 2.00 6.17
CA ALA A 198 21.94 2.05 6.02
C ALA A 198 21.39 0.89 5.17
N ALA A 199 22.20 -0.13 4.91
CA ALA A 199 21.82 -1.27 4.07
C ALA A 199 20.57 -1.94 4.61
N ALA A 200 19.49 -1.91 3.83
CA ALA A 200 18.34 -2.76 4.06
C ALA A 200 18.78 -4.23 3.99
N ALA A 201 18.23 -5.07 4.85
CA ALA A 201 18.57 -6.50 4.88
C ALA A 201 18.16 -7.22 3.56
N PHE A 202 17.47 -6.54 2.66
CA PHE A 202 16.96 -7.05 1.39
C PHE A 202 16.98 -5.96 0.33
N PRO A 203 17.14 -6.32 -0.97
CA PRO A 203 16.92 -5.37 -2.05
C PRO A 203 15.48 -4.85 -2.02
N TYR A 204 15.28 -3.60 -2.42
CA TYR A 204 13.96 -3.00 -2.55
C TYR A 204 13.94 -1.96 -3.68
N LEU A 205 12.76 -1.76 -4.27
CA LEU A 205 12.50 -0.66 -5.18
C LEU A 205 11.81 0.47 -4.40
N SER A 206 12.28 1.70 -4.58
CA SER A 206 11.64 2.94 -4.14
C SER A 206 11.11 3.70 -5.35
N VAL A 207 9.82 4.03 -5.32
CA VAL A 207 9.18 4.84 -6.36
C VAL A 207 8.48 6.02 -5.73
N ILE A 208 8.72 7.22 -6.29
CA ILE A 208 8.00 8.43 -5.95
C ILE A 208 7.19 8.87 -7.16
N GLY A 209 5.89 9.02 -6.96
CA GLY A 209 4.95 9.46 -7.96
C GLY A 209 5.06 10.95 -8.29
N PRO A 210 4.19 11.48 -9.15
CA PRO A 210 4.16 12.89 -9.48
C PRO A 210 3.85 13.75 -8.25
N GLN A 211 4.26 15.02 -8.33
CA GLN A 211 3.93 16.01 -7.32
C GLN A 211 2.44 16.36 -7.40
N TYR A 212 1.83 16.55 -6.25
CA TYR A 212 0.44 16.95 -6.08
C TYR A 212 0.37 18.23 -5.25
N GLU A 213 -0.64 19.06 -5.52
CA GLU A 213 -0.97 20.18 -4.67
C GLU A 213 -1.90 19.72 -3.53
N ALA A 214 -1.53 20.02 -2.31
CA ALA A 214 -2.32 19.72 -1.11
C ALA A 214 -2.48 20.98 -0.27
N ALA A 215 -3.39 20.94 0.73
CA ALA A 215 -3.68 22.08 1.60
C ALA A 215 -2.45 22.62 2.38
N GLY A 216 -1.40 21.81 2.53
CA GLY A 216 -0.14 22.18 3.19
C GLY A 216 1.00 22.53 2.24
N GLY A 217 0.75 22.62 0.93
CA GLY A 217 1.75 22.84 -0.11
C GLY A 217 2.02 21.59 -0.96
N PRO A 218 3.04 21.65 -1.83
CA PRO A 218 3.36 20.55 -2.72
C PRO A 218 3.79 19.30 -1.94
N CYS A 219 3.31 18.14 -2.37
CA CYS A 219 3.61 16.87 -1.75
C CYS A 219 3.80 15.76 -2.78
N THR A 220 4.41 14.67 -2.35
CA THR A 220 4.60 13.47 -3.15
C THR A 220 4.02 12.26 -2.44
N ILE A 221 3.65 11.24 -3.21
CA ILE A 221 3.31 9.91 -2.70
C ILE A 221 4.32 8.93 -3.26
N GLY A 222 4.73 7.99 -2.45
CA GLY A 222 5.66 6.95 -2.86
C GLY A 222 5.26 5.56 -2.36
N TYR A 223 5.96 4.56 -2.86
CA TYR A 223 5.94 3.22 -2.30
C TYR A 223 7.33 2.61 -2.24
N GLN A 224 7.47 1.62 -1.37
CA GLN A 224 8.60 0.71 -1.36
C GLN A 224 8.12 -0.69 -1.75
N ARG A 225 8.80 -1.32 -2.69
CA ARG A 225 8.58 -2.69 -3.11
C ARG A 225 9.67 -3.57 -2.52
N SER A 226 9.32 -4.35 -1.51
CA SER A 226 10.16 -5.43 -0.96
C SER A 226 9.98 -6.71 -1.79
N PRO A 227 10.77 -7.78 -1.58
CA PRO A 227 10.55 -9.05 -2.28
C PRO A 227 9.13 -9.58 -2.22
N ALA A 228 8.46 -9.51 -1.08
CA ALA A 228 7.14 -10.09 -0.87
C ALA A 228 5.98 -9.13 -1.14
N ALA A 229 6.17 -7.83 -0.97
CA ALA A 229 5.07 -6.87 -0.93
C ALA A 229 5.46 -5.48 -1.38
N LEU A 230 4.46 -4.71 -1.81
CA LEU A 230 4.54 -3.29 -2.04
C LEU A 230 3.95 -2.57 -0.83
N ASP A 231 4.73 -1.71 -0.21
CA ASP A 231 4.32 -0.88 0.91
C ASP A 231 4.02 0.54 0.44
N TYR A 232 2.75 0.88 0.40
CA TYR A 232 2.25 2.13 -0.14
C TYR A 232 1.75 3.05 0.97
N LEU A 233 2.17 4.30 0.93
CA LEU A 233 1.67 5.35 1.81
C LEU A 233 0.69 6.21 1.01
N ALA A 234 -0.59 6.12 1.35
CA ALA A 234 -1.65 6.96 0.77
C ALA A 234 -1.68 8.38 1.37
N GLN A 235 -0.56 8.86 1.88
CA GLN A 235 -0.41 10.19 2.45
C GLN A 235 0.71 10.93 1.76
N CYS A 236 0.50 12.21 1.50
CA CYS A 236 1.55 13.06 0.98
C CYS A 236 2.73 13.14 1.95
N MET A 237 3.92 13.01 1.41
CA MET A 237 5.16 13.38 2.07
C MET A 237 5.53 14.78 1.63
N ALA A 238 6.02 15.62 2.56
CA ALA A 238 6.54 16.93 2.20
C ALA A 238 7.66 16.77 1.15
N ALA A 239 7.59 17.57 0.10
CA ALA A 239 8.57 17.52 -0.97
C ALA A 239 9.92 18.19 -0.59
N ASP A 240 10.06 18.67 0.64
CA ASP A 240 11.21 19.41 1.12
C ASP A 240 12.49 18.56 1.08
N GLY A 241 13.46 19.01 0.30
CA GLY A 241 14.80 18.41 0.23
C GLY A 241 14.99 17.36 -0.86
N TYR A 242 13.99 17.04 -1.65
CA TYR A 242 14.16 16.18 -2.83
C TYR A 242 14.32 17.06 -4.09
N GLU A 243 15.38 16.81 -4.85
CA GLU A 243 15.49 17.34 -6.20
C GLU A 243 14.52 16.56 -7.09
N LEU A 244 13.33 17.13 -7.32
CA LEU A 244 12.24 16.46 -8.00
C LEU A 244 12.55 16.35 -9.48
N GLN A 245 12.81 15.14 -9.95
CA GLN A 245 12.99 14.84 -11.37
C GLN A 245 11.62 14.69 -12.06
N LYS A 246 11.59 14.86 -13.36
CA LYS A 246 10.42 14.57 -14.20
C LYS A 246 10.77 13.40 -15.10
N LEU A 247 10.45 12.19 -14.64
CA LEU A 247 10.70 10.96 -15.37
C LEU A 247 9.44 10.58 -16.12
N ASP A 248 9.49 10.51 -17.45
CA ASP A 248 8.44 9.89 -18.26
C ASP A 248 8.91 8.51 -18.71
N ILE A 249 8.41 7.48 -18.03
CA ILE A 249 8.83 6.10 -18.23
C ILE A 249 8.00 5.36 -19.30
N ALA A 250 7.19 6.07 -20.11
CA ALA A 250 6.29 5.44 -21.09
C ALA A 250 7.02 4.47 -22.02
N GLU A 251 8.19 4.86 -22.54
CA GLU A 251 8.98 4.11 -23.51
C GLU A 251 10.06 3.24 -22.85
N VAL A 252 10.23 3.30 -21.52
CA VAL A 252 11.22 2.50 -20.81
C VAL A 252 10.75 1.06 -20.72
N THR A 253 11.57 0.11 -21.11
CA THR A 253 11.31 -1.34 -21.04
C THR A 253 12.33 -2.06 -20.19
N GLY A 254 12.01 -3.25 -19.70
CA GLY A 254 12.97 -4.09 -19.00
C GLY A 254 14.19 -4.42 -19.87
N ALA A 255 13.99 -4.58 -21.15
CA ALA A 255 15.09 -4.85 -22.09
C ALA A 255 16.04 -3.65 -22.22
N THR A 256 15.51 -2.41 -22.31
CA THR A 256 16.35 -1.20 -22.37
C THR A 256 17.07 -0.97 -21.04
N MET A 257 16.40 -1.19 -19.90
CA MET A 257 17.06 -1.13 -18.59
C MET A 257 18.16 -2.17 -18.45
N GLN A 258 17.92 -3.41 -18.86
CA GLN A 258 18.94 -4.47 -18.78
C GLN A 258 20.14 -4.15 -19.65
N ALA A 259 19.94 -3.72 -20.88
CA ALA A 259 21.04 -3.36 -21.79
C ALA A 259 21.88 -2.20 -21.23
N ALA A 260 21.25 -1.17 -20.67
CA ALA A 260 21.93 -0.07 -20.02
C ALA A 260 22.70 -0.52 -18.76
N HIS A 261 22.09 -1.42 -17.96
CA HIS A 261 22.71 -2.00 -16.76
C HIS A 261 23.98 -2.80 -17.10
N ASP A 262 23.87 -3.72 -18.08
CA ASP A 262 25.02 -4.54 -18.50
C ASP A 262 26.19 -3.68 -19.02
N LYS A 263 25.86 -2.63 -19.77
CA LYS A 263 26.88 -1.70 -20.27
C LYS A 263 27.55 -0.91 -19.16
N ALA A 264 26.77 -0.46 -18.16
CA ALA A 264 27.31 0.22 -16.98
C ALA A 264 28.19 -0.71 -16.12
N LEU A 265 27.79 -1.96 -15.92
CA LEU A 265 28.62 -2.98 -15.25
C LEU A 265 29.96 -3.18 -15.94
N GLY A 266 29.97 -3.23 -17.30
CA GLY A 266 31.20 -3.32 -18.08
C GLY A 266 32.19 -2.19 -17.78
N GLN A 267 31.70 -1.00 -17.44
CA GLN A 267 32.53 0.16 -17.07
C GLN A 267 32.92 0.18 -15.58
N LEU A 268 32.13 -0.43 -14.71
CA LEU A 268 32.38 -0.53 -13.27
C LEU A 268 33.30 -1.69 -12.85
N GLY A 269 33.81 -2.47 -13.78
CA GLY A 269 34.72 -3.58 -13.50
C GLY A 269 34.26 -4.95 -14.01
N GLY A 270 33.23 -4.98 -14.81
CA GLY A 270 32.68 -6.20 -15.45
C GLY A 270 31.42 -6.73 -14.78
N VAL A 271 30.98 -7.88 -15.24
CA VAL A 271 29.69 -8.51 -14.84
C VAL A 271 29.63 -8.90 -13.33
N ASP A 272 30.78 -9.03 -12.70
CA ASP A 272 30.89 -9.35 -11.26
C ASP A 272 30.93 -8.10 -10.37
N ALA A 273 30.83 -6.88 -10.96
CA ALA A 273 30.84 -5.65 -10.18
C ALA A 273 29.64 -5.62 -9.22
N LYS A 274 29.92 -5.30 -7.96
CA LYS A 274 28.86 -5.12 -6.97
C LYS A 274 28.08 -3.84 -7.26
N VAL A 275 26.76 -3.91 -7.13
CA VAL A 275 25.86 -2.79 -7.32
C VAL A 275 25.19 -2.45 -5.98
N ALA A 276 25.21 -1.18 -5.60
CA ALA A 276 24.49 -0.66 -4.45
C ALA A 276 23.11 -0.13 -4.85
N GLU A 277 23.04 0.50 -6.04
CA GLU A 277 21.81 1.16 -6.49
C GLU A 277 21.73 1.21 -8.01
N VAL A 278 20.50 1.11 -8.52
CA VAL A 278 20.15 1.33 -9.93
C VAL A 278 18.99 2.32 -9.97
N GLU A 279 19.16 3.46 -10.64
CA GLU A 279 18.17 4.51 -10.71
C GLU A 279 17.89 4.95 -12.15
N ILE A 280 16.64 5.31 -12.42
CA ILE A 280 16.30 6.10 -13.61
C ILE A 280 16.46 7.58 -13.27
N ILE A 281 17.27 8.29 -14.03
CA ILE A 281 17.53 9.73 -13.86
C ILE A 281 17.21 10.49 -15.16
N ALA A 282 16.83 11.76 -15.01
CA ALA A 282 16.71 12.67 -16.15
C ALA A 282 18.05 13.37 -16.40
N ALA A 283 18.50 13.36 -17.66
CA ALA A 283 19.68 14.10 -18.14
C ALA A 283 19.24 15.02 -19.30
N GLY A 284 18.76 16.20 -18.97
CA GLY A 284 18.11 17.08 -19.95
C GLY A 284 16.76 16.48 -20.41
N THR A 285 16.66 16.15 -21.69
CA THR A 285 15.47 15.53 -22.30
C THR A 285 15.55 13.99 -22.36
N GLU A 286 16.69 13.43 -22.01
CA GLU A 286 16.92 11.98 -22.08
C GLU A 286 16.76 11.33 -20.69
N LEU A 287 16.25 10.10 -20.68
CA LEU A 287 16.34 9.24 -19.50
C LEU A 287 17.61 8.41 -19.57
N ARG A 288 18.24 8.24 -18.43
CA ARG A 288 19.44 7.40 -18.28
C ARG A 288 19.27 6.45 -17.11
N LEU A 289 19.89 5.29 -17.20
CA LEU A 289 20.05 4.40 -16.06
C LEU A 289 21.38 4.73 -15.38
N ARG A 290 21.33 5.14 -14.13
CA ARG A 290 22.51 5.31 -13.27
C ARG A 290 22.70 4.03 -12.45
N VAL A 291 23.90 3.44 -12.52
CA VAL A 291 24.32 2.30 -11.71
C VAL A 291 25.41 2.77 -10.78
N THR A 292 25.21 2.59 -9.47
CA THR A 292 26.13 3.02 -8.42
C THR A 292 26.72 1.81 -7.70
N ALA A 293 28.03 1.75 -7.62
CA ALA A 293 28.75 0.75 -6.85
C ALA A 293 28.78 1.09 -5.33
N PRO A 294 29.08 0.15 -4.43
CA PRO A 294 29.11 0.39 -2.98
C PRO A 294 30.11 1.46 -2.51
N ASP A 295 31.14 1.74 -3.29
CA ASP A 295 32.12 2.81 -3.01
C ASP A 295 31.67 4.21 -3.47
N GLY A 296 30.45 4.31 -4.05
CA GLY A 296 29.87 5.54 -4.57
C GLY A 296 30.26 5.85 -6.03
N THR A 297 31.14 5.05 -6.64
CA THR A 297 31.42 5.17 -8.09
C THR A 297 30.15 4.88 -8.89
N ASN A 298 29.83 5.72 -9.86
CA ASN A 298 28.64 5.51 -10.67
C ASN A 298 28.88 5.74 -12.16
N VAL A 299 28.07 5.07 -12.97
CA VAL A 299 28.03 5.18 -14.42
C VAL A 299 26.60 5.38 -14.86
N SER A 300 26.38 6.19 -15.90
CA SER A 300 25.04 6.44 -16.45
C SER A 300 25.00 6.14 -17.93
N GLU A 301 24.05 5.30 -18.32
CA GLU A 301 23.82 4.86 -19.71
C GLU A 301 22.45 5.30 -20.21
N PRO A 302 22.28 5.67 -21.49
CA PRO A 302 20.98 6.02 -22.07
C PRO A 302 19.97 4.88 -21.96
N LEU A 303 18.70 5.22 -21.72
CA LEU A 303 17.55 4.31 -21.77
C LEU A 303 16.79 4.43 -23.09
#